data_6b3467000134d12db28be308ee43ad78
#
_entry.id   6b3467000134d12db28be308ee43ad78
#
_cell.length_a   1.000
_cell.length_b   1.000
_cell.length_c   1.000
_cell.angle_alpha   90.00
_cell.angle_beta   90.00
_cell.angle_gamma   90.00
#
_symmetry.space_group_name_H-M   'P 1'
#
loop_
_entity.id
_entity.type
_entity.pdbx_description
1 polymer ?
#
loop_
_entity_poly.entity_id
_entity_poly.type
_entity_poly.pdbx_seq_one_letter_code
_entity_poly.pdbx_strand_id
1 'polypeptide(L)'
;MEPFTPMSPIAEDRSPTGKAWIHQLKWDGYRLIAEVRGTAVRLYSKRMLLQNSSYPELTAALADKPGDYILDGEAVILDPRTGKPSFQLMQQRGKLLGERQIEASVRRHPVQYIMFDLIACDGEDLRPLPYAERRQRLQRLAKDWGPPFYVADEFEDGEALWNWVEANGWEGMVSKKTASSYKEGKEHHDWIKRKTVQHMDVEIVGIIWKEGRVSSLVMRKGERYMGRVSSGLNEKAKSRIRALPAGATRADYWDATPEGLRGADVRWLDVPLEGRVSGRELTDAGLLRHPKLIDLEGIPL
;
A
#
# COMPACT_ATOMS: atom_id res chain seq x y z
N MET A 1 -25.03 9.63 -2.68
CA MET A 1 -23.92 10.63 -2.59
C MET A 1 -23.43 10.94 -4.00
N GLU A 2 -23.11 12.19 -4.29
CA GLU A 2 -22.37 12.50 -5.53
C GLU A 2 -20.93 11.95 -5.43
N PRO A 3 -20.37 11.40 -6.52
CA PRO A 3 -19.00 10.93 -6.53
C PRO A 3 -18.03 12.06 -6.19
N PHE A 4 -17.08 11.80 -5.31
CA PHE A 4 -16.01 12.74 -4.96
C PHE A 4 -14.66 12.02 -4.89
N THR A 5 -13.57 12.76 -4.98
CA THR A 5 -12.24 12.17 -4.80
C THR A 5 -11.82 12.32 -3.33
N PRO A 6 -11.61 11.20 -2.58
CA PRO A 6 -11.21 11.29 -1.19
C PRO A 6 -9.88 12.01 -1.00
N MET A 7 -9.78 12.82 0.08
CA MET A 7 -8.55 13.49 0.49
C MET A 7 -7.41 12.49 0.65
N SER A 8 -6.23 12.81 0.17
CA SER A 8 -5.04 11.95 0.21
C SER A 8 -3.87 12.66 0.89
N PRO A 9 -3.05 11.94 1.68
CA PRO A 9 -1.84 12.50 2.27
C PRO A 9 -0.74 12.67 1.23
N ILE A 10 0.06 13.73 1.36
CA ILE A 10 1.33 13.88 0.65
C ILE A 10 2.38 12.94 1.26
N ALA A 11 3.42 12.62 0.49
CA ALA A 11 4.53 11.79 0.96
C ALA A 11 5.68 12.69 1.46
N GLU A 12 6.15 12.42 2.68
CA GLU A 12 7.31 13.09 3.28
C GLU A 12 8.21 12.04 3.97
N ASP A 13 9.51 12.33 4.02
CA ASP A 13 10.49 11.46 4.68
C ASP A 13 10.50 11.63 6.20
N ARG A 14 9.91 12.71 6.70
CA ARG A 14 9.81 13.03 8.13
C ARG A 14 8.37 13.29 8.53
N SER A 15 8.03 12.90 9.73
CA SER A 15 6.74 13.20 10.32
C SER A 15 6.75 14.61 10.93
N PRO A 16 5.66 15.36 10.83
CA PRO A 16 5.53 16.62 11.53
C PRO A 16 5.51 16.39 13.05
N THR A 17 5.91 17.39 13.81
CA THR A 17 5.93 17.36 15.28
C THR A 17 5.03 18.45 15.86
N GLY A 18 4.71 18.31 17.15
CA GLY A 18 3.95 19.31 17.91
C GLY A 18 2.46 18.99 18.03
N LYS A 19 1.81 19.62 19.01
CA LYS A 19 0.43 19.36 19.46
C LYS A 19 -0.67 19.56 18.41
N ALA A 20 -0.33 20.18 17.27
CA ALA A 20 -1.27 20.35 16.15
C ALA A 20 -1.46 19.09 15.30
N TRP A 21 -0.69 18.05 15.58
CA TRP A 21 -0.68 16.83 14.80
C TRP A 21 -0.99 15.61 15.65
N ILE A 22 -1.69 14.66 15.06
CA ILE A 22 -1.86 13.30 15.56
C ILE A 22 -1.35 12.33 14.50
N HIS A 23 -1.03 11.14 14.93
CA HIS A 23 -0.41 10.13 14.10
C HIS A 23 -1.22 8.84 14.16
N GLN A 24 -1.35 8.15 13.05
CA GLN A 24 -2.06 6.89 12.92
C GLN A 24 -1.18 5.89 12.17
N LEU A 25 -1.35 4.60 12.45
CA LEU A 25 -0.75 3.56 11.63
C LEU A 25 -1.26 3.67 10.20
N LYS A 26 -0.37 3.52 9.24
CA LYS A 26 -0.76 3.38 7.85
C LYS A 26 -1.06 1.92 7.55
N TRP A 27 -2.35 1.65 7.40
CA TRP A 27 -2.85 0.33 7.06
C TRP A 27 -2.63 0.02 5.58
N ASP A 28 -2.13 -1.17 5.26
CA ASP A 28 -1.88 -1.62 3.89
C ASP A 28 -3.06 -2.43 3.36
N GLY A 29 -3.99 -1.75 2.70
CA GLY A 29 -5.23 -2.32 2.22
C GLY A 29 -5.80 -1.62 1.00
N TYR A 30 -7.12 -1.61 0.90
CA TYR A 30 -7.87 -0.87 -0.11
C TYR A 30 -8.78 0.15 0.55
N ARG A 31 -8.60 1.42 0.17
CA ARG A 31 -9.46 2.49 0.66
C ARG A 31 -10.90 2.25 0.22
N LEU A 32 -11.80 2.30 1.21
CA LEU A 32 -13.24 2.25 1.00
C LEU A 32 -13.93 3.46 1.62
N ILE A 33 -14.85 4.03 0.86
CA ILE A 33 -15.86 4.96 1.35
C ILE A 33 -17.13 4.16 1.54
N ALA A 34 -17.68 4.15 2.76
CA ALA A 34 -18.93 3.47 3.06
C ALA A 34 -20.05 4.50 3.26
N GLU A 35 -21.04 4.47 2.39
CA GLU A 35 -22.26 5.25 2.52
C GLU A 35 -23.38 4.36 3.05
N VAL A 36 -24.00 4.77 4.15
CA VAL A 36 -25.15 4.11 4.74
C VAL A 36 -26.33 5.08 4.78
N ARG A 37 -27.50 4.63 4.29
CA ARG A 37 -28.77 5.34 4.31
C ARG A 37 -29.86 4.39 4.82
N GLY A 38 -30.28 4.56 6.06
CA GLY A 38 -31.06 3.54 6.76
C GLY A 38 -30.28 2.23 6.82
N THR A 39 -30.79 1.18 6.20
CA THR A 39 -30.11 -0.13 6.06
C THR A 39 -29.44 -0.31 4.69
N ALA A 40 -29.61 0.66 3.79
CA ALA A 40 -29.00 0.60 2.46
C ALA A 40 -27.51 0.99 2.54
N VAL A 41 -26.64 0.09 2.10
CA VAL A 41 -25.17 0.24 2.15
C VAL A 41 -24.59 0.30 0.75
N ARG A 42 -23.71 1.25 0.51
CA ARG A 42 -22.88 1.34 -0.70
C ARG A 42 -21.42 1.50 -0.32
N LEU A 43 -20.59 0.61 -0.80
CA LEU A 43 -19.14 0.65 -0.63
C LEU A 43 -18.49 1.14 -1.92
N TYR A 44 -17.64 2.15 -1.83
CA TYR A 44 -16.93 2.70 -2.98
C TYR A 44 -15.42 2.62 -2.79
N SER A 45 -14.72 2.27 -3.86
CA SER A 45 -13.26 2.38 -3.90
C SER A 45 -12.81 3.85 -3.86
N LYS A 46 -11.49 4.10 -3.74
CA LYS A 46 -10.89 5.45 -3.87
C LYS A 46 -11.30 6.16 -5.17
N ARG A 47 -11.63 5.42 -6.23
CA ARG A 47 -12.08 5.95 -7.52
C ARG A 47 -13.61 6.02 -7.64
N MET A 48 -14.33 5.89 -6.54
CA MET A 48 -15.79 5.88 -6.47
C MET A 48 -16.46 4.78 -7.33
N LEU A 49 -15.77 3.65 -7.53
CA LEU A 49 -16.37 2.47 -8.15
C LEU A 49 -17.02 1.61 -7.06
N LEU A 50 -18.23 1.14 -7.33
CA LEU A 50 -19.00 0.31 -6.39
C LEU A 50 -18.28 -1.02 -6.12
N GLN A 51 -18.20 -1.39 -4.84
CA GLN A 51 -17.45 -2.55 -4.33
C GLN A 51 -18.27 -3.52 -3.49
N ASN A 52 -19.59 -3.37 -3.42
CA ASN A 52 -20.44 -4.21 -2.58
C ASN A 52 -20.27 -5.71 -2.86
N SER A 53 -20.19 -6.09 -4.13
CA SER A 53 -19.98 -7.49 -4.53
C SER A 53 -18.63 -8.05 -4.06
N SER A 54 -17.59 -7.22 -3.98
CA SER A 54 -16.26 -7.64 -3.53
C SER A 54 -16.17 -7.81 -2.01
N TYR A 55 -17.04 -7.11 -1.24
CA TYR A 55 -17.03 -7.09 0.22
C TYR A 55 -18.42 -7.31 0.80
N PRO A 56 -19.09 -8.46 0.50
CA PRO A 56 -20.44 -8.74 0.98
C PRO A 56 -20.53 -8.79 2.51
N GLU A 57 -19.47 -9.25 3.19
CA GLU A 57 -19.40 -9.29 4.66
C GLU A 57 -19.45 -7.91 5.29
N LEU A 58 -18.77 -6.92 4.71
CA LEU A 58 -18.83 -5.53 5.19
C LEU A 58 -20.19 -4.90 4.87
N THR A 59 -20.72 -5.19 3.69
CA THR A 59 -22.05 -4.71 3.28
C THR A 59 -23.12 -5.20 4.25
N ALA A 60 -23.14 -6.49 4.58
CA ALA A 60 -24.08 -7.07 5.52
C ALA A 60 -23.88 -6.50 6.94
N ALA A 61 -22.64 -6.46 7.43
CA ALA A 61 -22.34 -5.96 8.75
C ALA A 61 -22.69 -4.46 8.95
N LEU A 62 -22.55 -3.62 7.90
CA LEU A 62 -22.99 -2.23 7.93
C LEU A 62 -24.51 -2.08 7.86
N ALA A 63 -25.23 -2.98 7.18
CA ALA A 63 -26.69 -2.97 7.15
C ALA A 63 -27.29 -3.20 8.56
N ASP A 64 -26.55 -3.90 9.44
CA ASP A 64 -26.90 -4.08 10.85
C ASP A 64 -26.54 -2.86 11.74
N LYS A 65 -26.00 -1.81 11.15
CA LYS A 65 -25.68 -0.52 11.78
C LYS A 65 -26.46 0.62 11.09
N PRO A 66 -27.80 0.61 11.15
CA PRO A 66 -28.62 1.56 10.39
C PRO A 66 -28.35 3.00 10.83
N GLY A 67 -28.40 3.92 9.86
CA GLY A 67 -28.18 5.35 10.10
C GLY A 67 -28.05 6.12 8.78
N ASP A 68 -27.65 7.36 8.89
CA ASP A 68 -27.34 8.22 7.75
C ASP A 68 -25.92 8.76 7.92
N TYR A 69 -24.93 8.06 7.35
CA TYR A 69 -23.54 8.46 7.51
C TYR A 69 -22.66 8.02 6.34
N ILE A 70 -21.53 8.70 6.22
CA ILE A 70 -20.48 8.39 5.23
C ILE A 70 -19.16 8.26 5.98
N LEU A 71 -18.58 7.08 5.91
CA LEU A 71 -17.29 6.73 6.51
C LEU A 71 -16.18 6.72 5.47
N ASP A 72 -14.98 7.09 5.91
CA ASP A 72 -13.74 6.93 5.16
C ASP A 72 -12.80 6.02 5.94
N GLY A 73 -12.32 4.96 5.29
CA GLY A 73 -11.52 3.94 5.96
C GLY A 73 -10.70 3.11 5.00
N GLU A 74 -9.97 2.16 5.56
CA GLU A 74 -9.18 1.17 4.84
C GLU A 74 -9.75 -0.23 5.10
N ALA A 75 -10.08 -0.95 4.04
CA ALA A 75 -10.39 -2.37 4.11
C ALA A 75 -9.09 -3.17 4.12
N VAL A 76 -8.90 -4.02 5.10
CA VAL A 76 -7.69 -4.80 5.28
C VAL A 76 -7.99 -6.26 5.53
N ILE A 77 -7.09 -7.14 5.11
CA ILE A 77 -7.05 -8.54 5.52
C ILE A 77 -5.77 -8.73 6.32
N LEU A 78 -5.88 -9.29 7.50
CA LEU A 78 -4.71 -9.63 8.31
C LEU A 78 -4.17 -11.01 7.90
N ASP A 79 -2.85 -11.11 7.68
CA ASP A 79 -2.19 -12.40 7.50
C ASP A 79 -2.30 -13.19 8.82
N PRO A 80 -2.95 -14.37 8.83
CA PRO A 80 -3.14 -15.14 10.04
C PRO A 80 -1.85 -15.60 10.70
N ARG A 81 -0.72 -15.62 9.97
CA ARG A 81 0.59 -16.01 10.50
C ARG A 81 1.28 -14.88 11.24
N THR A 82 1.08 -13.64 10.81
CA THR A 82 1.81 -12.47 11.32
C THR A 82 0.92 -11.50 12.10
N GLY A 83 -0.40 -11.58 11.94
CA GLY A 83 -1.36 -10.63 12.47
C GLY A 83 -1.29 -9.23 11.82
N LYS A 84 -0.49 -9.07 10.74
CA LYS A 84 -0.31 -7.79 10.06
C LYS A 84 -1.20 -7.66 8.83
N PRO A 85 -1.52 -6.44 8.40
CA PRO A 85 -2.19 -6.22 7.12
C PRO A 85 -1.41 -6.84 5.97
N SER A 86 -2.11 -7.55 5.08
CA SER A 86 -1.54 -8.13 3.87
C SER A 86 -2.21 -7.55 2.63
N PHE A 87 -1.53 -6.63 1.98
CA PHE A 87 -1.99 -6.08 0.71
C PHE A 87 -2.18 -7.16 -0.34
N GLN A 88 -1.38 -8.21 -0.30
CA GLN A 88 -1.45 -9.31 -1.24
C GLN A 88 -2.77 -10.10 -1.10
N LEU A 89 -3.19 -10.41 0.13
CA LEU A 89 -4.50 -11.03 0.36
C LEU A 89 -5.64 -10.10 -0.09
N MET A 90 -5.50 -8.78 0.16
CA MET A 90 -6.44 -7.78 -0.36
C MET A 90 -6.47 -7.75 -1.89
N GLN A 91 -5.31 -7.80 -2.55
CA GLN A 91 -5.22 -7.84 -4.00
C GLN A 91 -5.83 -9.14 -4.59
N GLN A 92 -5.62 -10.27 -3.93
CA GLN A 92 -6.25 -11.54 -4.32
C GLN A 92 -7.78 -11.42 -4.21
N ARG A 93 -8.32 -10.90 -3.09
CA ARG A 93 -9.75 -10.64 -2.91
C ARG A 93 -10.30 -9.75 -4.01
N GLY A 94 -9.64 -8.64 -4.32
CA GLY A 94 -10.09 -7.67 -5.32
C GLY A 94 -10.12 -8.19 -6.77
N LYS A 95 -9.48 -9.34 -7.03
CA LYS A 95 -9.49 -10.00 -8.35
C LYS A 95 -10.57 -11.06 -8.49
N LEU A 96 -11.26 -11.43 -7.41
CA LEU A 96 -12.32 -12.45 -7.45
C LEU A 96 -13.57 -11.87 -8.09
N LEU A 97 -14.13 -12.61 -9.06
CA LEU A 97 -15.33 -12.22 -9.79
C LEU A 97 -16.53 -13.14 -9.47
N GLY A 98 -16.27 -14.37 -9.04
CA GLY A 98 -17.31 -15.37 -8.78
C GLY A 98 -17.78 -15.32 -7.32
N GLU A 99 -19.10 -15.30 -7.11
CA GLU A 99 -19.73 -15.28 -5.77
C GLU A 99 -19.21 -16.39 -4.84
N ARG A 100 -19.15 -17.65 -5.33
CA ARG A 100 -18.61 -18.76 -4.55
C ARG A 100 -17.14 -18.59 -4.13
N GLN A 101 -16.33 -17.95 -4.99
CA GLN A 101 -14.93 -17.69 -4.68
C GLN A 101 -14.81 -16.60 -3.61
N ILE A 102 -15.67 -15.57 -3.72
CA ILE A 102 -15.74 -14.47 -2.74
C ILE A 102 -16.18 -15.04 -1.38
N GLU A 103 -17.25 -15.83 -1.32
CA GLU A 103 -17.71 -16.48 -0.08
C GLU A 103 -16.64 -17.37 0.56
N ALA A 104 -15.92 -18.16 -0.24
CA ALA A 104 -14.81 -18.96 0.26
C ALA A 104 -13.69 -18.10 0.83
N SER A 105 -13.41 -16.96 0.19
CA SER A 105 -12.42 -16.00 0.66
C SER A 105 -12.88 -15.27 1.95
N VAL A 106 -14.15 -14.91 2.07
CA VAL A 106 -14.75 -14.35 3.30
C VAL A 106 -14.51 -15.28 4.49
N ARG A 107 -14.77 -16.59 4.33
CA ARG A 107 -14.56 -17.57 5.41
C ARG A 107 -13.09 -17.75 5.79
N ARG A 108 -12.17 -17.66 4.82
CA ARG A 108 -10.73 -17.90 5.04
C ARG A 108 -9.98 -16.65 5.48
N HIS A 109 -10.32 -15.53 4.90
CA HIS A 109 -9.63 -14.25 5.08
C HIS A 109 -10.68 -13.12 5.15
N PRO A 110 -11.38 -12.98 6.28
CA PRO A 110 -12.39 -11.93 6.44
C PRO A 110 -11.75 -10.55 6.36
N VAL A 111 -12.44 -9.62 5.71
CA VAL A 111 -12.01 -8.23 5.64
C VAL A 111 -12.42 -7.50 6.90
N GLN A 112 -11.49 -6.70 7.43
CA GLN A 112 -11.73 -5.74 8.50
C GLN A 112 -11.77 -4.32 7.91
N TYR A 113 -12.55 -3.44 8.49
CA TYR A 113 -12.68 -2.06 8.05
C TYR A 113 -12.19 -1.11 9.12
N ILE A 114 -11.07 -0.45 8.84
CA ILE A 114 -10.41 0.49 9.74
C ILE A 114 -10.86 1.89 9.39
N MET A 115 -11.79 2.43 10.15
CA MET A 115 -12.39 3.74 9.95
C MET A 115 -11.45 4.83 10.51
N PHE A 116 -11.12 5.83 9.72
CA PHE A 116 -10.22 6.89 10.14
C PHE A 116 -10.77 8.31 9.90
N ASP A 117 -11.95 8.44 9.28
CA ASP A 117 -12.66 9.71 9.15
C ASP A 117 -14.18 9.50 9.00
N LEU A 118 -14.95 10.53 9.33
CA LEU A 118 -16.40 10.62 9.14
C LEU A 118 -16.70 11.85 8.28
N ILE A 119 -17.29 11.61 7.11
CA ILE A 119 -17.49 12.63 6.08
C ILE A 119 -18.83 13.33 6.22
N ALA A 120 -19.86 12.57 6.60
CA ALA A 120 -21.20 13.07 6.85
C ALA A 120 -21.89 12.23 7.93
N CYS A 121 -22.82 12.82 8.66
CA CYS A 121 -23.64 12.12 9.66
C CYS A 121 -24.96 12.86 9.84
N ASP A 122 -26.08 12.13 9.85
CA ASP A 122 -27.44 12.64 10.08
C ASP A 122 -27.82 13.84 9.18
N GLY A 123 -27.44 13.77 7.91
CA GLY A 123 -27.68 14.80 6.90
C GLY A 123 -26.71 15.99 6.96
N GLU A 124 -25.82 16.06 7.95
CA GLU A 124 -24.81 17.10 8.07
C GLU A 124 -23.53 16.72 7.29
N ASP A 125 -23.02 17.64 6.45
CA ASP A 125 -21.69 17.52 5.84
C ASP A 125 -20.63 17.94 6.85
N LEU A 126 -19.78 16.99 7.23
CA LEU A 126 -18.74 17.22 8.23
C LEU A 126 -17.40 17.65 7.64
N ARG A 127 -17.24 17.65 6.31
CA ARG A 127 -15.98 17.99 5.65
C ARG A 127 -15.42 19.37 6.03
N PRO A 128 -16.24 20.41 6.25
CA PRO A 128 -15.75 21.70 6.70
C PRO A 128 -15.20 21.74 8.13
N LEU A 129 -15.61 20.77 8.97
CA LEU A 129 -15.22 20.75 10.38
C LEU A 129 -13.74 20.33 10.55
N PRO A 130 -13.10 20.74 11.67
CA PRO A 130 -11.79 20.24 12.09
C PRO A 130 -11.76 18.71 12.17
N TYR A 131 -10.63 18.10 11.81
CA TYR A 131 -10.46 16.66 11.92
C TYR A 131 -10.78 16.13 13.33
N ALA A 132 -10.34 16.85 14.37
CA ALA A 132 -10.61 16.46 15.76
C ALA A 132 -12.11 16.31 16.07
N GLU A 133 -12.97 17.19 15.52
CA GLU A 133 -14.43 17.10 15.70
C GLU A 133 -15.02 15.92 14.92
N ARG A 134 -14.60 15.73 13.66
CA ARG A 134 -15.03 14.58 12.86
C ARG A 134 -14.66 13.27 13.54
N ARG A 135 -13.45 13.22 14.09
CA ARG A 135 -12.95 12.08 14.87
C ARG A 135 -13.80 11.77 16.10
N GLN A 136 -14.15 12.78 16.89
CA GLN A 136 -15.02 12.60 18.06
C GLN A 136 -16.40 12.07 17.66
N ARG A 137 -16.96 12.56 16.54
CA ARG A 137 -18.24 12.06 16.01
C ARG A 137 -18.12 10.62 15.52
N LEU A 138 -17.03 10.26 14.86
CA LEU A 138 -16.75 8.89 14.45
C LEU A 138 -16.67 7.95 15.66
N GLN A 139 -15.95 8.34 16.72
CA GLN A 139 -15.85 7.56 17.95
C GLN A 139 -17.19 7.35 18.62
N ARG A 140 -18.04 8.39 18.64
CA ARG A 140 -19.40 8.28 19.20
C ARG A 140 -20.29 7.37 18.35
N LEU A 141 -20.25 7.51 17.01
CA LEU A 141 -21.01 6.67 16.09
C LEU A 141 -20.65 5.18 16.25
N ALA A 142 -19.35 4.89 16.31
CA ALA A 142 -18.84 3.53 16.34
C ALA A 142 -18.56 2.96 17.73
N LYS A 143 -19.02 3.63 18.81
CA LYS A 143 -18.68 3.29 20.21
C LYS A 143 -18.94 1.82 20.56
N ASP A 144 -20.09 1.30 20.11
CA ASP A 144 -20.54 -0.05 20.43
C ASP A 144 -20.42 -1.00 19.22
N TRP A 145 -19.61 -0.64 18.24
CA TRP A 145 -19.34 -1.49 17.08
C TRP A 145 -18.20 -2.45 17.41
N GLY A 146 -18.42 -3.72 17.14
CA GLY A 146 -17.38 -4.73 17.23
C GLY A 146 -16.84 -5.10 15.85
N PRO A 147 -16.01 -6.14 15.76
CA PRO A 147 -15.56 -6.65 14.49
C PRO A 147 -16.71 -6.83 13.49
N PRO A 148 -16.49 -6.53 12.21
CA PRO A 148 -15.22 -6.25 11.54
C PRO A 148 -14.81 -4.77 11.54
N PHE A 149 -15.41 -3.91 12.39
CA PHE A 149 -15.21 -2.46 12.39
C PHE A 149 -14.26 -2.03 13.49
N TYR A 150 -13.32 -1.18 13.15
CA TYR A 150 -12.35 -0.60 14.07
C TYR A 150 -12.15 0.89 13.74
N VAL A 151 -12.11 1.73 14.76
CA VAL A 151 -11.71 3.12 14.59
C VAL A 151 -10.20 3.19 14.74
N ALA A 152 -9.50 3.75 13.76
CA ALA A 152 -8.03 3.83 13.77
C ALA A 152 -7.51 4.50 15.04
N ASP A 153 -6.51 3.92 15.70
CA ASP A 153 -5.88 4.50 16.88
C ASP A 153 -5.12 5.77 16.54
N GLU A 154 -4.99 6.65 17.54
CA GLU A 154 -4.26 7.91 17.45
C GLU A 154 -3.13 7.96 18.47
N PHE A 155 -2.01 8.51 18.06
CA PHE A 155 -0.80 8.67 18.84
C PHE A 155 -0.34 10.12 18.77
N GLU A 156 -0.01 10.71 19.93
CA GLU A 156 0.51 12.07 20.01
C GLU A 156 2.01 12.15 19.69
N ASP A 157 2.75 11.10 20.06
CA ASP A 157 4.19 11.00 19.80
C ASP A 157 4.44 10.28 18.46
N GLY A 158 4.66 11.08 17.42
CA GLY A 158 4.93 10.56 16.09
C GLY A 158 6.28 9.88 15.95
N GLU A 159 7.27 10.22 16.78
CA GLU A 159 8.58 9.60 16.72
C GLU A 159 8.57 8.22 17.41
N ALA A 160 7.94 8.12 18.54
CA ALA A 160 7.71 6.84 19.21
C ALA A 160 6.91 5.89 18.31
N LEU A 161 5.85 6.38 17.65
CA LEU A 161 5.09 5.58 16.69
C LEU A 161 5.94 5.16 15.50
N TRP A 162 6.77 6.06 14.96
CA TRP A 162 7.64 5.73 13.83
C TRP A 162 8.65 4.64 14.19
N ASN A 163 9.31 4.75 15.33
CA ASN A 163 10.25 3.74 15.80
C ASN A 163 9.57 2.37 15.97
N TRP A 164 8.34 2.37 16.47
CA TRP A 164 7.54 1.15 16.57
C TRP A 164 7.19 0.58 15.19
N VAL A 165 6.79 1.43 14.24
CA VAL A 165 6.46 1.06 12.85
C VAL A 165 7.66 0.40 12.16
N GLU A 166 8.86 0.98 12.28
CA GLU A 166 10.09 0.41 11.71
C GLU A 166 10.46 -0.91 12.37
N ALA A 167 10.46 -0.96 13.71
CA ALA A 167 10.82 -2.16 14.46
C ALA A 167 9.88 -3.34 14.19
N ASN A 168 8.61 -3.06 13.93
CA ASN A 168 7.60 -4.08 13.67
C ASN A 168 7.32 -4.32 12.19
N GLY A 169 8.01 -3.65 11.27
CA GLY A 169 7.87 -3.83 9.82
C GLY A 169 6.46 -3.53 9.31
N TRP A 170 5.85 -2.45 9.79
CA TRP A 170 4.59 -1.92 9.26
C TRP A 170 4.84 -1.03 8.04
N GLU A 171 3.79 -0.78 7.23
CA GLU A 171 3.89 0.02 6.00
C GLU A 171 4.35 1.46 6.25
N GLY A 172 3.98 2.03 7.39
CA GLY A 172 4.27 3.42 7.70
C GLY A 172 3.26 4.03 8.66
N MET A 173 3.17 5.34 8.63
CA MET A 173 2.22 6.12 9.40
C MET A 173 1.62 7.25 8.59
N VAL A 174 0.48 7.77 9.05
CA VAL A 174 -0.18 8.97 8.53
C VAL A 174 -0.32 9.96 9.67
N SER A 175 0.23 11.15 9.47
CA SER A 175 0.07 12.28 10.39
C SER A 175 -1.03 13.19 9.87
N LYS A 176 -1.96 13.59 10.73
CA LYS A 176 -3.08 14.46 10.41
C LYS A 176 -3.07 15.70 11.29
N LYS A 177 -3.25 16.87 10.67
CA LYS A 177 -3.40 18.11 11.41
C LYS A 177 -4.78 18.17 12.05
N THR A 178 -4.84 18.33 13.37
CA THR A 178 -6.09 18.24 14.16
C THR A 178 -7.15 19.27 13.75
N ALA A 179 -6.72 20.46 13.34
CA ALA A 179 -7.59 21.53 12.87
C ALA A 179 -7.95 21.47 11.37
N SER A 180 -7.53 20.42 10.64
CA SER A 180 -7.75 20.37 9.19
C SER A 180 -9.17 20.02 8.82
N SER A 181 -9.73 20.74 7.84
CA SER A 181 -10.93 20.32 7.12
C SER A 181 -10.62 19.15 6.19
N TYR A 182 -11.64 18.41 5.76
CA TYR A 182 -11.50 17.36 4.75
C TYR A 182 -11.56 17.98 3.34
N LYS A 183 -10.48 17.86 2.57
CA LYS A 183 -10.33 18.51 1.27
C LYS A 183 -10.40 17.50 0.15
N GLU A 184 -11.47 17.53 -0.61
CA GLU A 184 -11.66 16.64 -1.74
C GLU A 184 -10.60 16.81 -2.84
N GLY A 185 -10.32 15.72 -3.54
CA GLY A 185 -9.62 15.73 -4.83
C GLY A 185 -8.15 16.07 -4.79
N LYS A 186 -7.52 16.21 -3.61
CA LYS A 186 -6.13 16.64 -3.53
C LYS A 186 -5.31 15.83 -2.53
N GLU A 187 -4.06 15.58 -2.88
CA GLU A 187 -3.00 15.40 -1.90
C GLU A 187 -2.80 16.74 -1.19
N HIS A 188 -2.88 16.73 0.14
CA HIS A 188 -2.84 17.95 0.92
C HIS A 188 -1.88 17.85 2.09
N HIS A 189 -1.14 18.96 2.33
CA HIS A 189 -0.14 19.07 3.41
C HIS A 189 -0.71 18.94 4.84
N ASP A 190 -2.03 19.00 5.02
CA ASP A 190 -2.66 18.74 6.31
C ASP A 190 -2.69 17.25 6.67
N TRP A 191 -2.43 16.36 5.70
CA TRP A 191 -2.23 14.93 5.88
C TRP A 191 -0.89 14.52 5.27
N ILE A 192 -0.03 13.91 6.06
CA ILE A 192 1.32 13.51 5.65
C ILE A 192 1.48 12.01 5.86
N LYS A 193 1.91 11.29 4.83
CA LYS A 193 2.28 9.86 4.94
C LYS A 193 3.79 9.71 4.96
N ARG A 194 4.29 8.99 5.95
CA ARG A 194 5.67 8.50 6.01
C ARG A 194 5.65 6.99 5.88
N LYS A 195 6.45 6.44 4.95
CA LYS A 195 6.45 5.01 4.65
C LYS A 195 7.81 4.41 5.00
N THR A 196 7.77 3.20 5.54
CA THR A 196 9.00 2.41 5.72
C THR A 196 9.57 2.00 4.37
N VAL A 197 10.88 1.96 4.31
CA VAL A 197 11.65 1.53 3.15
C VAL A 197 12.58 0.43 3.60
N GLN A 198 12.40 -0.76 3.05
CA GLN A 198 13.35 -1.85 3.27
C GLN A 198 14.52 -1.68 2.31
N HIS A 199 15.73 -1.73 2.84
CA HIS A 199 16.94 -1.83 2.05
C HIS A 199 17.38 -3.29 1.96
N MET A 200 17.80 -3.70 0.78
CA MET A 200 18.20 -5.07 0.53
C MET A 200 19.40 -5.10 -0.40
N ASP A 201 20.40 -5.88 -0.01
CA ASP A 201 21.52 -6.20 -0.89
C ASP A 201 21.08 -7.34 -1.82
N VAL A 202 21.35 -7.16 -3.10
CA VAL A 202 20.99 -8.06 -4.19
C VAL A 202 22.13 -8.17 -5.19
N GLU A 203 22.16 -9.25 -5.94
CA GLU A 203 23.03 -9.38 -7.10
C GLU A 203 22.26 -8.99 -8.37
N ILE A 204 22.86 -8.16 -9.19
CA ILE A 204 22.39 -7.86 -10.55
C ILE A 204 23.04 -8.87 -11.50
N VAL A 205 22.23 -9.71 -12.12
CA VAL A 205 22.66 -10.83 -12.95
C VAL A 205 22.35 -10.67 -14.43
N GLY A 206 21.54 -9.66 -14.78
CA GLY A 206 21.19 -9.44 -16.18
C GLY A 206 20.65 -8.05 -16.45
N ILE A 207 20.72 -7.66 -17.70
CA ILE A 207 20.28 -6.38 -18.25
C ILE A 207 19.12 -6.64 -19.20
N ILE A 208 17.96 -6.06 -18.93
CA ILE A 208 16.80 -6.13 -19.83
C ILE A 208 16.85 -4.98 -20.83
N TRP A 209 16.76 -5.34 -22.10
CA TRP A 209 16.72 -4.41 -23.21
C TRP A 209 15.29 -4.24 -23.73
N LYS A 210 14.96 -3.02 -24.09
CA LYS A 210 13.73 -2.68 -24.78
C LYS A 210 14.04 -1.61 -25.83
N GLU A 211 13.67 -1.86 -27.08
CA GLU A 211 13.91 -0.92 -28.20
C GLU A 211 15.37 -0.43 -28.29
N GLY A 212 16.34 -1.35 -28.10
CA GLY A 212 17.76 -1.03 -28.16
C GLY A 212 18.34 -0.24 -26.98
N ARG A 213 17.57 -0.10 -25.88
CA ARG A 213 17.98 0.66 -24.68
C ARG A 213 17.90 -0.21 -23.42
N VAL A 214 18.75 0.10 -22.45
CA VAL A 214 18.66 -0.49 -21.10
C VAL A 214 17.36 -0.05 -20.45
N SER A 215 16.49 -1.02 -20.16
CA SER A 215 15.17 -0.81 -19.57
C SER A 215 15.18 -1.07 -18.07
N SER A 216 15.74 -2.19 -17.64
CA SER A 216 15.78 -2.59 -16.23
C SER A 216 16.90 -3.61 -16.00
N LEU A 217 17.21 -3.86 -14.72
CA LEU A 217 18.17 -4.86 -14.28
C LEU A 217 17.47 -6.02 -13.60
N VAL A 218 17.98 -7.22 -13.78
CA VAL A 218 17.48 -8.47 -13.19
C VAL A 218 18.15 -8.67 -11.84
N MET A 219 17.34 -8.79 -10.78
CA MET A 219 17.81 -8.96 -9.41
C MET A 219 17.74 -10.40 -8.94
N ARG A 220 18.76 -10.83 -8.19
CA ARG A 220 18.85 -12.13 -7.53
C ARG A 220 19.30 -11.95 -6.08
N LYS A 221 18.89 -12.85 -5.18
CA LYS A 221 19.46 -12.99 -3.84
C LYS A 221 19.64 -14.48 -3.55
N GLY A 222 20.91 -14.91 -3.49
CA GLY A 222 21.22 -16.33 -3.57
C GLY A 222 20.68 -16.92 -4.89
N GLU A 223 19.97 -18.02 -4.84
CA GLU A 223 19.34 -18.65 -6.02
C GLU A 223 17.98 -18.05 -6.40
N ARG A 224 17.45 -17.11 -5.59
CA ARG A 224 16.10 -16.61 -5.74
C ARG A 224 16.03 -15.40 -6.67
N TYR A 225 15.15 -15.46 -7.66
CA TYR A 225 14.77 -14.30 -8.47
C TYR A 225 13.99 -13.28 -7.62
N MET A 226 14.47 -12.03 -7.58
CA MET A 226 13.91 -10.96 -6.77
C MET A 226 13.09 -9.93 -7.56
N GLY A 227 12.96 -10.13 -8.86
CA GLY A 227 12.30 -9.19 -9.76
C GLY A 227 13.27 -8.35 -10.58
N ARG A 228 12.75 -7.23 -11.09
CA ARG A 228 13.48 -6.28 -11.94
C ARG A 228 13.47 -4.90 -11.30
N VAL A 229 14.57 -4.15 -11.46
CA VAL A 229 14.66 -2.75 -11.04
C VAL A 229 14.94 -1.83 -12.23
N SER A 230 14.15 -0.76 -12.35
CA SER A 230 14.35 0.29 -13.36
C SER A 230 14.48 1.67 -12.73
N SER A 231 13.83 1.88 -11.59
CA SER A 231 13.91 3.12 -10.84
C SER A 231 15.30 3.27 -10.22
N GLY A 232 15.86 4.48 -10.24
CA GLY A 232 17.23 4.76 -9.75
C GLY A 232 18.29 4.72 -10.85
N LEU A 233 17.98 4.22 -12.06
CA LEU A 233 18.91 4.21 -13.21
C LEU A 233 18.88 5.56 -13.94
N ASN A 234 19.95 6.33 -13.83
CA ASN A 234 20.14 7.52 -14.65
C ASN A 234 20.83 7.16 -15.99
N GLU A 235 20.91 8.09 -16.92
CA GLU A 235 21.49 7.85 -18.25
C GLU A 235 23.00 7.54 -18.20
N LYS A 236 23.71 8.10 -17.22
CA LYS A 236 25.15 7.83 -17.02
C LYS A 236 25.36 6.38 -16.55
N ALA A 237 24.55 5.92 -15.61
CA ALA A 237 24.56 4.52 -15.17
C ALA A 237 24.20 3.57 -16.31
N LYS A 238 23.12 3.86 -17.06
CA LYS A 238 22.73 3.04 -18.23
C LYS A 238 23.84 2.94 -19.27
N SER A 239 24.58 4.03 -19.52
CA SER A 239 25.70 4.02 -20.47
C SER A 239 26.82 3.07 -20.01
N ARG A 240 27.17 3.07 -18.72
CA ARG A 240 28.16 2.15 -18.15
C ARG A 240 27.69 0.70 -18.16
N ILE A 241 26.43 0.46 -17.76
CA ILE A 241 25.82 -0.87 -17.77
C ILE A 241 25.79 -1.47 -19.17
N ARG A 242 25.60 -0.64 -20.21
CA ARG A 242 25.65 -1.09 -21.62
C ARG A 242 26.97 -1.72 -22.02
N ALA A 243 28.07 -1.27 -21.43
CA ALA A 243 29.43 -1.70 -21.74
C ALA A 243 29.90 -2.91 -20.92
N LEU A 244 29.07 -3.42 -20.00
CA LEU A 244 29.41 -4.57 -19.17
C LEU A 244 29.53 -5.85 -20.02
N PRO A 245 30.49 -6.75 -19.69
CA PRO A 245 30.55 -8.08 -20.27
C PRO A 245 29.27 -8.88 -19.99
N ALA A 246 28.69 -9.47 -21.02
CA ALA A 246 27.41 -10.15 -20.94
C ALA A 246 27.35 -11.31 -21.93
N GLY A 247 28.16 -12.34 -21.67
CA GLY A 247 28.23 -13.58 -22.44
C GLY A 247 27.61 -14.79 -21.72
N ALA A 248 27.27 -14.66 -20.43
CA ALA A 248 26.58 -15.70 -19.67
C ALA A 248 25.20 -16.02 -20.23
N THR A 249 24.64 -17.13 -19.79
CA THR A 249 23.31 -17.60 -20.19
C THR A 249 22.36 -17.65 -18.98
N ARG A 250 21.07 -17.81 -19.23
CA ARG A 250 20.10 -18.06 -18.16
C ARG A 250 20.49 -19.26 -17.29
N ALA A 251 21.05 -20.31 -17.90
CA ALA A 251 21.39 -21.56 -17.19
C ALA A 251 22.50 -21.37 -16.13
N ASP A 252 23.31 -20.32 -16.26
CA ASP A 252 24.32 -19.98 -15.26
C ASP A 252 23.70 -19.42 -13.96
N TYR A 253 22.41 -19.06 -13.99
CA TYR A 253 21.70 -18.48 -12.87
C TYR A 253 20.48 -19.26 -12.40
N TRP A 254 19.73 -19.91 -13.34
CA TRP A 254 18.50 -20.66 -13.00
C TRP A 254 18.25 -21.82 -13.96
N ASP A 255 17.79 -22.94 -13.44
CA ASP A 255 17.38 -24.11 -14.23
C ASP A 255 16.22 -23.80 -15.18
N ALA A 256 15.28 -22.95 -14.74
CA ALA A 256 14.12 -22.52 -15.52
C ALA A 256 14.01 -20.98 -15.57
N THR A 257 13.47 -20.45 -16.66
CA THR A 257 13.24 -19.01 -16.79
C THR A 257 12.20 -18.55 -15.75
N PRO A 258 12.56 -17.62 -14.84
CA PRO A 258 11.58 -17.03 -13.91
C PRO A 258 10.39 -16.44 -14.67
N GLU A 259 9.18 -16.57 -14.11
CA GLU A 259 7.95 -16.15 -14.78
C GLU A 259 7.99 -14.66 -15.20
N GLY A 260 8.57 -13.80 -14.35
CA GLY A 260 8.70 -12.37 -14.62
C GLY A 260 9.69 -12.01 -15.75
N LEU A 261 10.42 -12.99 -16.30
CA LEU A 261 11.39 -12.80 -17.42
C LEU A 261 10.94 -13.45 -18.71
N ARG A 262 9.79 -14.12 -18.76
CA ARG A 262 9.30 -14.73 -20.00
C ARG A 262 9.10 -13.67 -21.08
N GLY A 263 9.70 -13.91 -22.25
CA GLY A 263 9.63 -12.99 -23.40
C GLY A 263 10.44 -11.69 -23.24
N ALA A 264 11.25 -11.54 -22.20
CA ALA A 264 12.16 -10.42 -22.06
C ALA A 264 13.46 -10.66 -22.82
N ASP A 265 13.97 -9.62 -23.50
CA ASP A 265 15.32 -9.62 -24.07
C ASP A 265 16.32 -9.33 -22.94
N VAL A 266 16.98 -10.38 -22.45
CA VAL A 266 17.91 -10.31 -21.32
C VAL A 266 19.33 -10.63 -21.80
N ARG A 267 20.24 -9.72 -21.53
CA ARG A 267 21.69 -9.97 -21.61
C ARG A 267 22.17 -10.36 -20.22
N TRP A 268 22.68 -11.56 -20.08
CA TRP A 268 23.16 -12.08 -18.80
C TRP A 268 24.60 -11.66 -18.58
N LEU A 269 24.89 -11.12 -17.40
CA LEU A 269 26.24 -10.68 -17.04
C LEU A 269 27.16 -11.87 -16.81
N ASP A 270 28.42 -11.76 -17.21
CA ASP A 270 29.44 -12.81 -16.96
C ASP A 270 29.78 -12.88 -15.45
N VAL A 271 29.76 -11.74 -14.79
CA VAL A 271 29.98 -11.59 -13.35
C VAL A 271 28.80 -10.78 -12.78
N PRO A 272 28.08 -11.32 -11.77
CA PRO A 272 27.07 -10.53 -11.06
C PRO A 272 27.67 -9.28 -10.44
N LEU A 273 26.92 -8.19 -10.41
CA LEU A 273 27.28 -6.98 -9.68
C LEU A 273 26.52 -6.91 -8.36
N GLU A 274 27.21 -6.56 -7.29
CA GLU A 274 26.55 -6.24 -6.04
C GLU A 274 25.77 -4.93 -6.17
N GLY A 275 24.54 -4.93 -5.70
CA GLY A 275 23.67 -3.77 -5.68
C GLY A 275 22.86 -3.69 -4.42
N ARG A 276 22.54 -2.47 -4.01
CA ARG A 276 21.59 -2.19 -2.94
C ARG A 276 20.34 -1.59 -3.51
N VAL A 277 19.21 -2.18 -3.17
CA VAL A 277 17.89 -1.69 -3.58
C VAL A 277 17.05 -1.33 -2.36
N SER A 278 16.20 -0.34 -2.53
CA SER A 278 15.10 -0.11 -1.61
C SER A 278 13.81 -0.65 -2.21
N GLY A 279 12.93 -1.14 -1.36
CA GLY A 279 11.60 -1.60 -1.77
C GLY A 279 10.65 -1.61 -0.58
N ARG A 280 9.37 -1.90 -0.84
CA ARG A 280 8.37 -1.85 0.23
C ARG A 280 8.24 -3.18 0.96
N GLU A 281 8.11 -4.25 0.24
CA GLU A 281 7.88 -5.60 0.78
C GLU A 281 8.24 -6.67 -0.26
N LEU A 282 8.39 -7.90 0.18
CA LEU A 282 8.46 -9.07 -0.68
C LEU A 282 7.06 -9.63 -0.89
N THR A 283 6.72 -9.92 -2.15
CA THR A 283 5.51 -10.71 -2.46
C THR A 283 5.70 -12.18 -2.03
N ASP A 284 4.62 -12.97 -1.98
CA ASP A 284 4.73 -14.44 -1.71
C ASP A 284 5.61 -15.15 -2.74
N ALA A 285 5.65 -14.66 -3.98
CA ALA A 285 6.59 -15.12 -4.98
C ALA A 285 8.03 -14.66 -4.72
N GLY A 286 8.27 -13.87 -3.66
CA GLY A 286 9.57 -13.34 -3.27
C GLY A 286 10.09 -12.19 -4.13
N LEU A 287 9.22 -11.55 -4.89
CA LEU A 287 9.59 -10.38 -5.69
C LEU A 287 9.53 -9.11 -4.83
N LEU A 288 10.52 -8.23 -4.99
CA LEU A 288 10.54 -6.94 -4.31
C LEU A 288 9.55 -5.96 -4.97
N ARG A 289 8.61 -5.44 -4.17
CA ARG A 289 7.64 -4.42 -4.65
C ARG A 289 8.27 -3.04 -4.74
N HIS A 290 8.00 -2.37 -5.86
CA HIS A 290 8.50 -1.01 -6.15
C HIS A 290 10.00 -0.84 -5.88
N PRO A 291 10.86 -1.70 -6.44
CA PRO A 291 12.29 -1.60 -6.22
C PRO A 291 12.85 -0.31 -6.81
N LYS A 292 13.76 0.31 -6.06
CA LYS A 292 14.58 1.43 -6.52
C LYS A 292 16.04 1.09 -6.25
N LEU A 293 16.87 1.19 -7.25
CA LEU A 293 18.31 1.02 -7.11
C LEU A 293 18.88 2.20 -6.32
N ILE A 294 19.63 1.90 -5.27
CA ILE A 294 20.24 2.87 -4.36
C ILE A 294 21.75 2.93 -4.57
N ASP A 295 22.35 1.76 -4.84
CA ASP A 295 23.76 1.63 -5.11
C ASP A 295 24.00 0.47 -6.09
N LEU A 296 25.04 0.56 -6.88
CA LEU A 296 25.49 -0.48 -7.79
C LEU A 296 27.01 -0.46 -7.90
N GLU A 297 27.63 -1.57 -7.57
CA GLU A 297 29.08 -1.74 -7.53
C GLU A 297 29.80 -1.15 -8.74
N GLY A 298 30.72 -0.20 -8.49
CA GLY A 298 31.52 0.45 -9.53
C GLY A 298 30.75 1.38 -10.49
N ILE A 299 29.44 1.57 -10.32
CA ILE A 299 28.59 2.37 -11.20
C ILE A 299 27.86 3.46 -10.41
N PRO A 300 28.24 4.74 -10.53
CA PRO A 300 27.55 5.83 -9.89
C PRO A 300 26.14 6.04 -10.48
N LEU A 301 25.15 6.11 -9.60
CA LEU A 301 23.74 6.32 -9.90
C LEU A 301 23.34 7.79 -9.89
#